data_0b1d89c06a00b5cd6d15e11dba92c429
#
_entry.id   0b1d89c06a00b5cd6d15e11dba92c429
#
_cell.length_a   1.000
_cell.length_b   1.000
_cell.length_c   1.000
_cell.angle_alpha   90.00
_cell.angle_beta   90.00
_cell.angle_gamma   90.00
#
_symmetry.space_group_name_H-M   'P 1'
#
loop_
_entity.id
_entity.type
_entity.pdbx_description
1 polymer ?
#
loop_
_entity_poly.entity_id
_entity_poly.type
_entity_poly.pdbx_seq_one_letter_code
_entity_poly.pdbx_strand_id
1 'polypeptide(L)'
;MGEVDAGAPGWRRGVWLAALAQLLSVMGFSCFYSFLPLYIQTLGVESRAAAAVWAGVMLFASSFAVAIFSPIWGAVADRHGAKLMVERAMFGGALVIGSTSLVGRVEWLLALFVLQGCLTGINTAIATLVAGIVPRDRLGSSLGVCQTAVYVGTSVGPLLGGLLADTFSYAVSIRTGASLLFVAGLVVLFGVAERRRAQPPAGNRPHLLAGLRPALSSRPLLLLIALVFLGQFAAQSVSPVMPLFVQELVGDTDRLATLVGVTLAASGVLAAVGALALGRLADRVGQQRILAWAMLGGALSVALQALTRSFAPLVAFRGGSGFFAGGLATSTSAAIGQLVPPERRGAAFGVSGSAFSLGNALGPLLGGLLAAAAGPRAVLALSAAALALGWLIVRALMGQRAVGREGVERGSVRA
;
A
#
# COMPACT_ATOMS: atom_id res chain seq x y z
N MET A 1 -36.53 3.58 4.14
CA MET A 1 -35.36 2.85 3.66
C MET A 1 -35.47 2.80 2.15
N GLY A 2 -34.96 3.87 1.46
CA GLY A 2 -35.06 3.98 0.01
C GLY A 2 -34.01 3.09 -0.65
N GLU A 3 -34.44 2.05 -1.35
CA GLU A 3 -33.63 1.28 -2.28
C GLU A 3 -32.94 2.22 -3.26
N VAL A 4 -31.63 2.06 -3.40
CA VAL A 4 -30.92 2.70 -4.51
C VAL A 4 -31.38 2.00 -5.75
N ASP A 5 -32.14 2.72 -6.56
CA ASP A 5 -32.62 2.28 -7.86
C ASP A 5 -31.44 1.64 -8.62
N ALA A 6 -31.50 0.33 -8.82
CA ALA A 6 -30.50 -0.46 -9.55
C ALA A 6 -30.39 -0.05 -11.03
N GLY A 7 -31.19 0.93 -11.44
CA GLY A 7 -31.34 1.43 -12.79
C GLY A 7 -30.73 2.81 -13.08
N ALA A 8 -30.04 3.47 -12.12
CA ALA A 8 -29.45 4.79 -12.43
C ALA A 8 -28.22 4.62 -13.37
N PRO A 9 -28.28 5.07 -14.63
CA PRO A 9 -27.31 4.72 -15.68
C PRO A 9 -25.93 5.37 -15.53
N GLY A 10 -25.62 5.99 -14.40
CA GLY A 10 -24.40 6.78 -14.19
C GLY A 10 -23.33 6.18 -13.26
N TRP A 11 -23.65 5.21 -12.39
CA TRP A 11 -22.70 4.72 -11.39
C TRP A 11 -21.49 3.99 -12.01
N ARG A 12 -21.70 3.22 -13.09
CA ARG A 12 -20.62 2.53 -13.81
C ARG A 12 -19.60 3.51 -14.35
N ARG A 13 -20.07 4.61 -14.97
CA ARG A 13 -19.19 5.70 -15.43
C ARG A 13 -18.42 6.32 -14.26
N GLY A 14 -19.10 6.57 -13.13
CA GLY A 14 -18.46 7.09 -11.92
C GLY A 14 -17.34 6.19 -11.39
N VAL A 15 -17.53 4.86 -11.39
CA VAL A 15 -16.50 3.88 -10.99
C VAL A 15 -15.30 3.92 -11.92
N TRP A 16 -15.50 3.92 -13.24
CA TRP A 16 -14.39 3.97 -14.20
C TRP A 16 -13.62 5.29 -14.12
N LEU A 17 -14.29 6.42 -13.90
CA LEU A 17 -13.65 7.71 -13.70
C LEU A 17 -12.89 7.77 -12.36
N ALA A 18 -13.44 7.19 -11.29
CA ALA A 18 -12.74 7.07 -10.01
C ALA A 18 -11.50 6.16 -10.13
N ALA A 19 -11.61 5.05 -10.87
CA ALA A 19 -10.48 4.15 -11.14
C ALA A 19 -9.40 4.83 -12.01
N LEU A 20 -9.80 5.61 -13.03
CA LEU A 20 -8.86 6.40 -13.83
C LEU A 20 -8.13 7.45 -12.97
N ALA A 21 -8.88 8.17 -12.14
CA ALA A 21 -8.29 9.14 -11.21
C ALA A 21 -7.36 8.47 -10.20
N GLN A 22 -7.71 7.28 -9.70
CA GLN A 22 -6.85 6.46 -8.84
C GLN A 22 -5.56 6.05 -9.56
N LEU A 23 -5.67 5.58 -10.81
CA LEU A 23 -4.53 5.21 -11.65
C LEU A 23 -3.57 6.38 -11.82
N LEU A 24 -4.07 7.53 -12.29
CA LEU A 24 -3.28 8.74 -12.52
C LEU A 24 -2.61 9.24 -11.23
N SER A 25 -3.34 9.19 -10.10
CA SER A 25 -2.80 9.61 -8.81
C SER A 25 -1.66 8.70 -8.35
N VAL A 26 -1.85 7.38 -8.42
CA VAL A 26 -0.82 6.42 -8.01
C VAL A 26 0.40 6.50 -8.93
N MET A 27 0.20 6.65 -10.25
CA MET A 27 1.29 6.90 -11.18
C MET A 27 2.05 8.18 -10.81
N GLY A 28 1.32 9.26 -10.53
CA GLY A 28 1.90 10.56 -10.17
C GLY A 28 2.80 10.49 -8.93
N PHE A 29 2.32 9.85 -7.85
CA PHE A 29 3.13 9.62 -6.66
C PHE A 29 4.32 8.71 -6.94
N SER A 30 4.12 7.64 -7.68
CA SER A 30 5.16 6.66 -7.97
C SER A 30 6.26 7.20 -8.88
N CYS A 31 5.95 8.16 -9.77
CA CYS A 31 6.94 8.87 -10.58
C CYS A 31 8.00 9.60 -9.75
N PHE A 32 7.69 9.98 -8.52
CA PHE A 32 8.62 10.67 -7.63
C PHE A 32 9.16 9.78 -6.50
N TYR A 33 8.29 9.11 -5.75
CA TYR A 33 8.68 8.35 -4.56
C TYR A 33 9.66 7.22 -4.85
N SER A 34 9.61 6.67 -6.05
CA SER A 34 10.49 5.58 -6.47
C SER A 34 11.97 5.96 -6.53
N PHE A 35 12.28 7.24 -6.68
CA PHE A 35 13.66 7.76 -6.85
C PHE A 35 14.06 8.70 -5.73
N LEU A 36 13.27 8.79 -4.67
CA LEU A 36 13.48 9.74 -3.59
C LEU A 36 14.94 9.75 -3.06
N PRO A 37 15.59 8.60 -2.75
CA PRO A 37 16.97 8.62 -2.29
C PRO A 37 17.97 9.14 -3.32
N LEU A 38 17.74 8.89 -4.62
CA LEU A 38 18.59 9.40 -5.70
C LEU A 38 18.41 10.92 -5.87
N TYR A 39 17.16 11.40 -5.78
CA TYR A 39 16.88 12.83 -5.81
C TYR A 39 17.50 13.55 -4.60
N ILE A 40 17.46 12.96 -3.41
CA ILE A 40 18.10 13.51 -2.20
C ILE A 40 19.62 13.69 -2.42
N GLN A 41 20.28 12.77 -3.13
CA GLN A 41 21.71 12.93 -3.46
C GLN A 41 21.96 14.16 -4.33
N THR A 42 21.05 14.51 -5.25
CA THR A 42 21.18 15.72 -6.08
C THR A 42 21.00 17.02 -5.30
N LEU A 43 20.44 16.96 -4.08
CA LEU A 43 20.29 18.10 -3.17
C LEU A 43 21.51 18.32 -2.23
N GLY A 44 22.63 17.67 -2.53
CA GLY A 44 23.90 17.84 -1.77
C GLY A 44 24.11 16.81 -0.66
N VAL A 45 23.29 15.77 -0.58
CA VAL A 45 23.50 14.66 0.35
C VAL A 45 24.30 13.55 -0.36
N GLU A 46 25.64 13.68 -0.38
CA GLU A 46 26.52 12.77 -1.12
C GLU A 46 26.54 11.33 -0.58
N SER A 47 26.37 11.17 0.74
CA SER A 47 26.38 9.86 1.37
C SER A 47 25.12 9.05 1.07
N ARG A 48 25.26 7.87 0.46
CA ARG A 48 24.17 6.91 0.26
C ARG A 48 23.47 6.53 1.56
N ALA A 49 24.25 6.39 2.64
CA ALA A 49 23.71 6.10 3.98
C ALA A 49 22.81 7.26 4.48
N ALA A 50 23.26 8.50 4.36
CA ALA A 50 22.48 9.66 4.73
C ALA A 50 21.21 9.81 3.85
N ALA A 51 21.31 9.55 2.54
CA ALA A 51 20.18 9.58 1.63
C ALA A 51 19.11 8.52 2.00
N ALA A 52 19.54 7.33 2.44
CA ALA A 52 18.62 6.30 2.95
C ALA A 52 17.87 6.75 4.22
N VAL A 53 18.60 7.37 5.16
CA VAL A 53 17.99 7.90 6.41
C VAL A 53 16.98 9.01 6.08
N TRP A 54 17.37 9.99 5.28
CA TRP A 54 16.48 11.09 4.88
C TRP A 54 15.22 10.59 4.19
N ALA A 55 15.35 9.67 3.25
CA ALA A 55 14.21 9.06 2.57
C ALA A 55 13.31 8.30 3.56
N GLY A 56 13.88 7.51 4.45
CA GLY A 56 13.16 6.80 5.51
C GLY A 56 12.39 7.76 6.44
N VAL A 57 13.04 8.83 6.90
CA VAL A 57 12.43 9.86 7.77
C VAL A 57 11.30 10.59 7.04
N MET A 58 11.48 10.96 5.77
CA MET A 58 10.45 11.63 4.97
C MET A 58 9.21 10.77 4.78
N LEU A 59 9.38 9.49 4.41
CA LEU A 59 8.28 8.55 4.24
C LEU A 59 7.56 8.28 5.57
N PHE A 60 8.31 8.14 6.66
CA PHE A 60 7.75 8.03 8.00
C PHE A 60 6.94 9.28 8.38
N ALA A 61 7.53 10.47 8.25
CA ALA A 61 6.91 11.74 8.62
C ALA A 61 5.61 11.98 7.83
N SER A 62 5.63 11.69 6.52
CA SER A 62 4.42 11.74 5.69
C SER A 62 3.36 10.75 6.17
N SER A 63 3.72 9.48 6.40
CA SER A 63 2.78 8.45 6.87
C SER A 63 2.22 8.77 8.25
N PHE A 64 3.04 9.32 9.14
CA PHE A 64 2.63 9.75 10.48
C PHE A 64 1.66 10.92 10.42
N ALA A 65 1.94 11.91 9.56
CA ALA A 65 1.02 13.01 9.31
C ALA A 65 -0.33 12.52 8.75
N VAL A 66 -0.33 11.58 7.78
CA VAL A 66 -1.58 10.94 7.30
C VAL A 66 -2.36 10.33 8.46
N ALA A 67 -1.70 9.61 9.36
CA ALA A 67 -2.37 8.96 10.50
C ALA A 67 -3.05 9.97 11.43
N ILE A 68 -2.39 11.11 11.72
CA ILE A 68 -2.94 12.17 12.56
C ILE A 68 -4.11 12.88 11.89
N PHE A 69 -3.97 13.23 10.61
CA PHE A 69 -4.96 14.02 9.88
C PHE A 69 -6.13 13.21 9.31
N SER A 70 -5.98 11.89 9.16
CA SER A 70 -7.02 11.02 8.62
C SER A 70 -8.37 11.10 9.35
N PRO A 71 -8.44 11.09 10.70
CA PRO A 71 -9.71 11.27 11.41
C PRO A 71 -10.34 12.65 11.18
N ILE A 72 -9.51 13.71 11.10
CA ILE A 72 -9.97 15.08 10.83
C ILE A 72 -10.63 15.15 9.47
N TRP A 73 -9.95 14.62 8.45
CA TRP A 73 -10.48 14.60 7.09
C TRP A 73 -11.68 13.66 6.93
N GLY A 74 -11.75 12.58 7.70
CA GLY A 74 -12.94 11.74 7.78
C GLY A 74 -14.16 12.52 8.30
N ALA A 75 -14.01 13.31 9.37
CA ALA A 75 -15.08 14.15 9.90
C ALA A 75 -15.49 15.26 8.92
N VAL A 76 -14.54 15.82 8.16
CA VAL A 76 -14.83 16.81 7.11
C VAL A 76 -15.55 16.14 5.93
N ALA A 77 -15.16 14.92 5.53
CA ALA A 77 -15.83 14.15 4.49
C ALA A 77 -17.30 13.87 4.84
N ASP A 78 -17.57 13.55 6.10
CA ASP A 78 -18.94 13.34 6.61
C ASP A 78 -19.83 14.59 6.45
N ARG A 79 -19.25 15.79 6.51
CA ARG A 79 -20.00 17.05 6.42
C ARG A 79 -20.09 17.60 4.99
N HIS A 80 -18.99 17.51 4.23
CA HIS A 80 -18.85 18.21 2.96
C HIS A 80 -18.87 17.25 1.75
N GLY A 81 -18.86 15.93 1.98
CA GLY A 81 -18.87 14.91 0.95
C GLY A 81 -17.48 14.32 0.66
N ALA A 82 -17.47 13.10 0.13
CA ALA A 82 -16.25 12.37 -0.18
C ALA A 82 -15.55 12.92 -1.43
N LYS A 83 -16.31 13.44 -2.40
CA LYS A 83 -15.78 14.03 -3.63
C LYS A 83 -14.81 15.17 -3.34
N LEU A 84 -15.21 16.13 -2.48
CA LEU A 84 -14.35 17.25 -2.08
C LEU A 84 -13.05 16.77 -1.42
N MET A 85 -13.10 15.66 -0.65
CA MET A 85 -11.90 15.10 -0.02
C MET A 85 -10.94 14.48 -1.04
N VAL A 86 -11.46 13.86 -2.09
CA VAL A 86 -10.66 13.35 -3.21
C VAL A 86 -10.02 14.51 -3.98
N GLU A 87 -10.80 15.53 -4.32
CA GLU A 87 -10.30 16.73 -5.04
C GLU A 87 -9.20 17.43 -4.25
N ARG A 88 -9.43 17.69 -2.96
CA ARG A 88 -8.41 18.27 -2.06
C ARG A 88 -7.12 17.46 -2.08
N ALA A 89 -7.22 16.12 -1.92
CA ALA A 89 -6.05 15.27 -1.84
C ALA A 89 -5.28 15.22 -3.17
N MET A 90 -5.96 15.33 -4.32
CA MET A 90 -5.35 15.34 -5.64
C MET A 90 -4.73 16.69 -5.96
N PHE A 91 -5.46 17.81 -5.82
CA PHE A 91 -4.94 19.14 -6.10
C PHE A 91 -3.88 19.56 -5.08
N GLY A 92 -4.12 19.29 -3.79
CA GLY A 92 -3.12 19.53 -2.74
C GLY A 92 -1.86 18.70 -2.95
N GLY A 93 -2.02 17.41 -3.30
CA GLY A 93 -0.90 16.54 -3.66
C GLY A 93 -0.13 17.03 -4.89
N ALA A 94 -0.83 17.47 -5.93
CA ALA A 94 -0.22 18.04 -7.14
C ALA A 94 0.61 19.29 -6.83
N LEU A 95 0.06 20.21 -6.03
CA LEU A 95 0.76 21.42 -5.62
C LEU A 95 2.02 21.08 -4.82
N VAL A 96 1.90 20.23 -3.81
CA VAL A 96 3.03 19.87 -2.94
C VAL A 96 4.10 19.11 -3.70
N ILE A 97 3.75 18.08 -4.50
CA ILE A 97 4.71 17.36 -5.32
C ILE A 97 5.36 18.30 -6.34
N GLY A 98 4.59 19.13 -7.03
CA GLY A 98 5.14 20.11 -7.97
C GLY A 98 6.17 21.03 -7.31
N SER A 99 5.90 21.48 -6.08
CA SER A 99 6.80 22.31 -5.30
C SER A 99 8.11 21.60 -4.93
N THR A 100 8.13 20.26 -4.81
CA THR A 100 9.39 19.53 -4.53
C THR A 100 10.41 19.66 -5.66
N SER A 101 9.98 19.96 -6.91
CA SER A 101 10.89 20.19 -8.04
C SER A 101 11.64 21.51 -7.97
N LEU A 102 11.26 22.42 -7.06
CA LEU A 102 11.84 23.76 -6.90
C LEU A 102 12.76 23.85 -5.67
N VAL A 103 12.86 22.77 -4.90
CA VAL A 103 13.59 22.76 -3.64
C VAL A 103 15.07 22.54 -3.87
N GLY A 104 15.91 23.38 -3.25
CA GLY A 104 17.37 23.26 -3.29
C GLY A 104 18.02 22.66 -2.03
N ARG A 105 17.23 22.31 -1.00
CA ARG A 105 17.73 21.75 0.27
C ARG A 105 16.83 20.63 0.78
N VAL A 106 17.44 19.63 1.40
CA VAL A 106 16.75 18.43 1.89
C VAL A 106 15.76 18.72 3.03
N GLU A 107 16.01 19.74 3.84
CA GLU A 107 15.13 20.15 4.95
C GLU A 107 13.76 20.65 4.44
N TRP A 108 13.78 21.43 3.35
CA TRP A 108 12.52 21.89 2.72
C TRP A 108 11.76 20.73 2.09
N LEU A 109 12.48 19.74 1.55
CA LEU A 109 11.87 18.53 1.03
C LEU A 109 11.13 17.77 2.15
N LEU A 110 11.73 17.63 3.34
CA LEU A 110 11.08 17.04 4.51
C LEU A 110 9.80 17.80 4.89
N ALA A 111 9.85 19.13 4.92
CA ALA A 111 8.68 19.96 5.24
C ALA A 111 7.53 19.71 4.24
N LEU A 112 7.85 19.59 2.95
CA LEU A 112 6.87 19.25 1.90
C LEU A 112 6.31 17.84 2.07
N PHE A 113 7.10 16.84 2.50
CA PHE A 113 6.61 15.49 2.80
C PHE A 113 5.65 15.47 4.00
N VAL A 114 5.92 16.25 5.03
CA VAL A 114 4.97 16.42 6.16
C VAL A 114 3.68 17.07 5.66
N LEU A 115 3.79 18.18 4.92
CA LEU A 115 2.63 18.88 4.36
C LEU A 115 1.81 17.96 3.43
N GLN A 116 2.48 17.15 2.64
CA GLN A 116 1.84 16.15 1.81
C GLN A 116 1.04 15.13 2.66
N GLY A 117 1.63 14.61 3.73
CA GLY A 117 0.93 13.73 4.66
C GLY A 117 -0.32 14.36 5.25
N CYS A 118 -0.26 15.66 5.59
CA CYS A 118 -1.43 16.40 6.07
C CYS A 118 -2.55 16.52 5.02
N LEU A 119 -2.20 16.63 3.75
CA LEU A 119 -3.16 16.90 2.69
C LEU A 119 -3.65 15.65 1.94
N THR A 120 -2.95 14.51 2.04
CA THR A 120 -3.29 13.31 1.26
C THR A 120 -4.20 12.34 2.02
N GLY A 121 -4.48 11.19 1.44
CA GLY A 121 -5.43 10.19 1.93
C GLY A 121 -6.31 9.71 0.78
N ILE A 122 -5.76 9.71 -0.45
CA ILE A 122 -6.49 9.44 -1.71
C ILE A 122 -7.18 8.08 -1.69
N ASN A 123 -6.50 7.02 -1.23
CA ASN A 123 -7.05 5.67 -1.28
C ASN A 123 -8.34 5.53 -0.47
N THR A 124 -8.35 6.08 0.75
CA THR A 124 -9.53 6.08 1.62
C THR A 124 -10.63 6.98 1.09
N ALA A 125 -10.27 8.15 0.55
CA ALA A 125 -11.23 9.10 -0.01
C ALA A 125 -11.93 8.52 -1.26
N ILE A 126 -11.19 7.88 -2.18
CA ILE A 126 -11.77 7.22 -3.35
C ILE A 126 -12.63 6.02 -2.94
N ALA A 127 -12.19 5.20 -1.98
CA ALA A 127 -13.00 4.09 -1.50
C ALA A 127 -14.33 4.58 -0.91
N THR A 128 -14.32 5.67 -0.15
CA THR A 128 -15.52 6.32 0.40
C THR A 128 -16.41 6.89 -0.71
N LEU A 129 -15.82 7.57 -1.69
CA LEU A 129 -16.56 8.11 -2.85
C LEU A 129 -17.25 6.99 -3.64
N VAL A 130 -16.53 5.91 -3.96
CA VAL A 130 -17.06 4.73 -4.67
C VAL A 130 -18.19 4.08 -3.86
N ALA A 131 -18.01 3.92 -2.54
CA ALA A 131 -19.03 3.37 -1.66
C ALA A 131 -20.32 4.24 -1.61
N GLY A 132 -20.19 5.55 -1.84
CA GLY A 132 -21.31 6.49 -1.90
C GLY A 132 -22.12 6.43 -3.19
N ILE A 133 -21.53 6.03 -4.32
CA ILE A 133 -22.15 6.06 -5.64
C ILE A 133 -22.60 4.69 -6.17
N VAL A 134 -22.09 3.59 -5.59
CA VAL A 134 -22.29 2.22 -6.08
C VAL A 134 -23.36 1.48 -5.27
N PRO A 135 -24.22 0.64 -5.91
CA PRO A 135 -25.12 -0.27 -5.21
C PRO A 135 -24.34 -1.25 -4.32
N ARG A 136 -24.94 -1.66 -3.18
CA ARG A 136 -24.27 -2.52 -2.18
C ARG A 136 -23.82 -3.87 -2.72
N ASP A 137 -24.58 -4.47 -3.62
CA ASP A 137 -24.30 -5.74 -4.29
C ASP A 137 -23.09 -5.65 -5.25
N ARG A 138 -22.72 -4.46 -5.71
CA ARG A 138 -21.64 -4.20 -6.66
C ARG A 138 -20.40 -3.53 -6.04
N LEU A 139 -20.45 -3.21 -4.75
CA LEU A 139 -19.37 -2.47 -4.07
C LEU A 139 -18.03 -3.20 -4.15
N GLY A 140 -18.02 -4.52 -3.87
CA GLY A 140 -16.78 -5.31 -3.88
C GLY A 140 -16.11 -5.34 -5.26
N SER A 141 -16.88 -5.55 -6.34
CA SER A 141 -16.36 -5.55 -7.70
C SER A 141 -15.86 -4.15 -8.12
N SER A 142 -16.54 -3.09 -7.71
CA SER A 142 -16.13 -1.70 -8.00
C SER A 142 -14.85 -1.29 -7.29
N LEU A 143 -14.69 -1.66 -6.03
CA LEU A 143 -13.43 -1.47 -5.30
C LEU A 143 -12.30 -2.31 -5.89
N GLY A 144 -12.60 -3.50 -6.42
CA GLY A 144 -11.64 -4.33 -7.16
C GLY A 144 -11.10 -3.63 -8.41
N VAL A 145 -11.94 -2.92 -9.16
CA VAL A 145 -11.50 -2.11 -10.32
C VAL A 145 -10.54 -1.00 -9.87
N CYS A 146 -10.86 -0.28 -8.78
CA CYS A 146 -9.98 0.73 -8.21
C CYS A 146 -8.65 0.12 -7.72
N GLN A 147 -8.69 -1.06 -7.12
CA GLN A 147 -7.47 -1.75 -6.67
C GLN A 147 -6.60 -2.20 -7.84
N THR A 148 -7.19 -2.63 -8.96
CA THR A 148 -6.46 -2.91 -10.20
C THR A 148 -5.76 -1.66 -10.72
N ALA A 149 -6.42 -0.51 -10.68
CA ALA A 149 -5.81 0.78 -11.03
C ALA A 149 -4.60 1.12 -10.15
N VAL A 150 -4.64 0.79 -8.85
CA VAL A 150 -3.47 0.92 -7.95
C VAL A 150 -2.32 0.04 -8.42
N TYR A 151 -2.55 -1.23 -8.71
CA TYR A 151 -1.47 -2.13 -9.17
C TYR A 151 -0.85 -1.68 -10.50
N VAL A 152 -1.67 -1.26 -11.45
CA VAL A 152 -1.18 -0.71 -12.73
C VAL A 152 -0.39 0.57 -12.48
N GLY A 153 -0.90 1.48 -11.65
CA GLY A 153 -0.22 2.74 -11.32
C GLY A 153 1.12 2.56 -10.63
N THR A 154 1.21 1.62 -9.67
CA THR A 154 2.47 1.28 -8.99
C THR A 154 3.47 0.56 -9.89
N SER A 155 3.02 -0.03 -10.99
CA SER A 155 3.90 -0.67 -11.97
C SER A 155 4.39 0.31 -13.03
N VAL A 156 3.48 1.09 -13.61
CA VAL A 156 3.78 2.02 -14.72
C VAL A 156 4.44 3.30 -14.22
N GLY A 157 4.04 3.79 -13.05
CA GLY A 157 4.55 5.05 -12.49
C GLY A 157 6.07 5.10 -12.33
N PRO A 158 6.71 4.10 -11.66
CA PRO A 158 8.17 4.08 -11.52
C PRO A 158 8.90 3.97 -12.85
N LEU A 159 8.36 3.20 -13.81
CA LEU A 159 8.97 3.06 -15.12
C LEU A 159 8.92 4.38 -15.92
N LEU A 160 7.75 5.01 -15.95
CA LEU A 160 7.58 6.34 -16.58
C LEU A 160 8.47 7.37 -15.90
N GLY A 161 8.45 7.42 -14.57
CA GLY A 161 9.25 8.37 -13.80
C GLY A 161 10.75 8.19 -13.99
N GLY A 162 11.23 6.93 -14.03
CA GLY A 162 12.63 6.61 -14.28
C GLY A 162 13.09 7.02 -15.68
N LEU A 163 12.29 6.70 -16.70
CA LEU A 163 12.57 7.09 -18.07
C LEU A 163 12.66 8.62 -18.22
N LEU A 164 11.72 9.35 -17.61
CA LEU A 164 11.74 10.83 -17.64
C LEU A 164 12.91 11.41 -16.85
N ALA A 165 13.29 10.79 -15.73
CA ALA A 165 14.40 11.25 -14.92
C ALA A 165 15.74 11.09 -15.65
N ASP A 166 15.96 9.97 -16.32
CA ASP A 166 17.19 9.69 -17.06
C ASP A 166 17.26 10.45 -18.39
N THR A 167 16.12 10.64 -19.10
CA THR A 167 16.13 11.33 -20.40
C THR A 167 16.15 12.84 -20.28
N PHE A 168 15.54 13.40 -19.25
CA PHE A 168 15.43 14.85 -19.06
C PHE A 168 16.04 15.29 -17.71
N SER A 169 15.32 15.02 -16.60
CA SER A 169 15.78 15.29 -15.24
C SER A 169 14.78 14.78 -14.21
N TYR A 170 15.19 14.65 -12.95
CA TYR A 170 14.28 14.40 -11.83
C TYR A 170 13.18 15.45 -11.72
N ALA A 171 13.49 16.73 -11.99
CA ALA A 171 12.51 17.81 -11.96
C ALA A 171 11.38 17.61 -12.99
N VAL A 172 11.69 17.13 -14.19
CA VAL A 172 10.68 16.79 -15.20
C VAL A 172 9.81 15.63 -14.76
N SER A 173 10.42 14.57 -14.22
CA SER A 173 9.68 13.42 -13.65
C SER A 173 8.71 13.86 -12.54
N ILE A 174 9.17 14.69 -11.60
CA ILE A 174 8.35 15.23 -10.50
C ILE A 174 7.18 16.08 -11.06
N ARG A 175 7.45 16.98 -12.00
CA ARG A 175 6.41 17.84 -12.61
C ARG A 175 5.40 17.03 -13.39
N THR A 176 5.82 15.98 -14.09
CA THR A 176 4.92 15.04 -14.75
C THR A 176 4.04 14.32 -13.73
N GLY A 177 4.60 13.85 -12.63
CA GLY A 177 3.84 13.25 -11.51
C GLY A 177 2.81 14.23 -10.93
N ALA A 178 3.18 15.48 -10.71
CA ALA A 178 2.28 16.54 -10.26
C ALA A 178 1.16 16.81 -11.27
N SER A 179 1.48 16.84 -12.58
CA SER A 179 0.50 17.03 -13.65
C SER A 179 -0.51 15.88 -13.72
N LEU A 180 -0.06 14.63 -13.54
CA LEU A 180 -0.93 13.46 -13.47
C LEU A 180 -1.91 13.56 -12.29
N LEU A 181 -1.46 13.99 -11.12
CA LEU A 181 -2.32 14.25 -9.96
C LEU A 181 -3.31 15.38 -10.22
N PHE A 182 -2.87 16.45 -10.86
CA PHE A 182 -3.74 17.56 -11.21
C PHE A 182 -4.84 17.12 -12.19
N VAL A 183 -4.48 16.38 -13.24
CA VAL A 183 -5.44 15.80 -14.21
C VAL A 183 -6.39 14.85 -13.51
N ALA A 184 -5.91 14.01 -12.57
CA ALA A 184 -6.76 13.15 -11.76
C ALA A 184 -7.82 13.96 -10.99
N GLY A 185 -7.41 15.10 -10.40
CA GLY A 185 -8.33 16.04 -9.75
C GLY A 185 -9.41 16.59 -10.70
N LEU A 186 -9.02 16.96 -11.92
CA LEU A 186 -9.96 17.43 -12.95
C LEU A 186 -10.93 16.31 -13.39
N VAL A 187 -10.47 15.07 -13.54
CA VAL A 187 -11.33 13.92 -13.85
C VAL A 187 -12.40 13.73 -12.78
N VAL A 188 -12.06 13.87 -11.50
CA VAL A 188 -13.05 13.77 -10.41
C VAL A 188 -13.96 14.98 -10.39
N LEU A 189 -13.42 16.19 -10.51
CA LEU A 189 -14.15 17.45 -10.46
C LEU A 189 -15.28 17.49 -11.50
N PHE A 190 -14.96 17.19 -12.75
CA PHE A 190 -15.90 17.28 -13.86
C PHE A 190 -16.62 15.97 -14.18
N GLY A 191 -16.05 14.83 -13.83
CA GLY A 191 -16.53 13.53 -14.29
C GLY A 191 -17.37 12.78 -13.27
N VAL A 192 -17.14 12.94 -11.96
CA VAL A 192 -17.83 12.17 -10.93
C VAL A 192 -18.89 13.02 -10.26
N ALA A 193 -20.16 12.60 -10.38
CA ALA A 193 -21.26 13.22 -9.66
C ALA A 193 -21.45 12.50 -8.32
N GLU A 194 -21.28 13.21 -7.21
CA GLU A 194 -21.62 12.72 -5.88
C GLU A 194 -23.07 13.10 -5.56
N ARG A 195 -23.95 12.10 -5.38
CA ARG A 195 -25.27 12.34 -4.79
C ARG A 195 -25.08 12.44 -3.26
N ARG A 196 -25.26 13.64 -2.71
CA ARG A 196 -25.32 13.83 -1.26
C ARG A 196 -26.44 12.94 -0.70
N ARG A 197 -26.04 11.80 -0.10
CA ARG A 197 -26.94 11.10 0.78
C ARG A 197 -27.04 11.91 2.06
N ALA A 198 -28.27 12.29 2.43
CA ALA A 198 -28.53 12.70 3.81
C ALA A 198 -28.09 11.53 4.71
N GLN A 199 -26.96 11.68 5.39
CA GLN A 199 -26.56 10.69 6.39
C GLN A 199 -27.61 10.70 7.49
N PRO A 200 -28.03 9.54 7.99
CA PRO A 200 -28.81 9.49 9.23
C PRO A 200 -28.02 10.27 10.30
N PRO A 201 -28.71 11.05 11.15
CA PRO A 201 -28.05 11.74 12.25
C PRO A 201 -27.19 10.73 13.00
N ALA A 202 -26.02 11.17 13.44
CA ALA A 202 -25.03 10.37 14.17
C ALA A 202 -25.64 9.89 15.50
N GLY A 203 -26.60 8.97 15.42
CA GLY A 203 -27.13 8.23 16.55
C GLY A 203 -26.04 7.25 16.97
N ASN A 204 -25.60 7.39 18.20
CA ASN A 204 -24.76 6.46 18.98
C ASN A 204 -23.83 5.59 18.13
N ARG A 205 -22.78 6.20 17.55
CA ARG A 205 -21.66 5.41 17.04
C ARG A 205 -21.13 4.63 18.26
N PRO A 206 -21.20 3.28 18.27
CA PRO A 206 -20.62 2.53 19.37
C PRO A 206 -19.19 3.03 19.52
N HIS A 207 -18.80 3.38 20.74
CA HIS A 207 -17.45 3.89 21.05
C HIS A 207 -16.45 3.02 20.31
N LEU A 208 -15.60 3.63 19.47
CA LEU A 208 -14.55 2.93 18.69
C LEU A 208 -13.81 1.93 19.58
N LEU A 209 -13.62 2.25 20.87
CA LEU A 209 -13.00 1.42 21.89
C LEU A 209 -13.86 0.20 22.30
N ALA A 210 -15.20 0.26 22.24
CA ALA A 210 -16.05 -0.86 22.61
C ALA A 210 -16.01 -2.00 21.57
N GLY A 211 -15.81 -1.66 20.28
CA GLY A 211 -15.60 -2.64 19.21
C GLY A 211 -14.19 -3.26 19.18
N LEU A 212 -13.19 -2.54 19.73
CA LEU A 212 -11.80 -2.99 19.77
C LEU A 212 -11.56 -4.15 20.73
N ARG A 213 -12.15 -4.10 21.93
CA ARG A 213 -11.92 -5.10 22.99
C ARG A 213 -12.24 -6.55 22.57
N PRO A 214 -13.37 -6.85 21.91
CA PRO A 214 -13.65 -8.20 21.40
C PRO A 214 -12.78 -8.60 20.20
N ALA A 215 -12.35 -7.64 19.37
CA ALA A 215 -11.43 -7.90 18.26
C ALA A 215 -10.02 -8.25 18.77
N LEU A 216 -9.56 -7.57 19.82
CA LEU A 216 -8.25 -7.79 20.44
C LEU A 216 -8.21 -9.05 21.33
N SER A 217 -9.36 -9.62 21.72
CA SER A 217 -9.40 -10.88 22.50
C SER A 217 -9.34 -12.14 21.63
N SER A 218 -9.51 -12.04 20.32
CA SER A 218 -9.42 -13.19 19.41
C SER A 218 -7.98 -13.44 18.97
N ARG A 219 -7.31 -14.43 19.54
CA ARG A 219 -5.94 -14.82 19.18
C ARG A 219 -5.75 -15.06 17.68
N PRO A 220 -6.64 -15.76 16.94
CA PRO A 220 -6.50 -15.92 15.50
C PRO A 220 -6.55 -14.58 14.72
N LEU A 221 -7.41 -13.66 15.17
CA LEU A 221 -7.51 -12.34 14.53
C LEU A 221 -6.27 -11.50 14.79
N LEU A 222 -5.73 -11.50 16.02
CA LEU A 222 -4.47 -10.81 16.32
C LEU A 222 -3.31 -11.31 15.46
N LEU A 223 -3.23 -12.63 15.26
CA LEU A 223 -2.19 -13.23 14.42
C LEU A 223 -2.36 -12.82 12.95
N LEU A 224 -3.60 -12.76 12.42
CA LEU A 224 -3.83 -12.23 11.06
C LEU A 224 -3.45 -10.74 10.94
N ILE A 225 -3.75 -9.94 11.96
CA ILE A 225 -3.36 -8.53 12.02
C ILE A 225 -1.82 -8.39 12.06
N ALA A 226 -1.13 -9.25 12.81
CA ALA A 226 0.33 -9.29 12.82
C ALA A 226 0.91 -9.64 11.44
N LEU A 227 0.26 -10.54 10.66
CA LEU A 227 0.67 -10.85 9.29
C LEU A 227 0.53 -9.64 8.36
N VAL A 228 -0.55 -8.84 8.51
CA VAL A 228 -0.71 -7.58 7.76
C VAL A 228 0.43 -6.62 8.08
N PHE A 229 0.73 -6.44 9.37
CA PHE A 229 1.84 -5.59 9.81
C PHE A 229 3.18 -6.08 9.23
N LEU A 230 3.53 -7.35 9.42
CA LEU A 230 4.80 -7.92 8.99
C LEU A 230 4.98 -7.85 7.46
N GLY A 231 3.92 -8.17 6.71
CA GLY A 231 3.94 -8.08 5.25
C GLY A 231 4.16 -6.65 4.75
N GLN A 232 3.45 -5.68 5.35
CA GLN A 232 3.59 -4.27 4.98
C GLN A 232 4.92 -3.69 5.45
N PHE A 233 5.36 -4.01 6.65
CA PHE A 233 6.66 -3.63 7.18
C PHE A 233 7.81 -4.13 6.28
N ALA A 234 7.80 -5.42 5.91
CA ALA A 234 8.79 -6.00 5.03
C ALA A 234 8.83 -5.33 3.64
N ALA A 235 7.67 -5.06 3.05
CA ALA A 235 7.59 -4.40 1.74
C ALA A 235 8.12 -2.96 1.80
N GLN A 236 7.77 -2.22 2.85
CA GLN A 236 8.05 -0.80 2.97
C GLN A 236 9.44 -0.50 3.51
N SER A 237 10.07 -1.39 4.30
CA SER A 237 11.46 -1.21 4.73
C SER A 237 12.44 -1.24 3.56
N VAL A 238 12.13 -1.99 2.50
CA VAL A 238 12.95 -2.05 1.28
C VAL A 238 12.74 -0.82 0.38
N SER A 239 11.62 -0.10 0.50
CA SER A 239 11.26 1.01 -0.40
C SER A 239 12.34 2.11 -0.52
N PRO A 240 12.86 2.71 0.59
CA PRO A 240 13.88 3.75 0.50
C PRO A 240 15.27 3.20 0.14
N VAL A 241 15.46 1.90 0.13
CA VAL A 241 16.76 1.24 -0.02
C VAL A 241 16.94 0.66 -1.42
N MET A 242 15.86 0.26 -2.08
CA MET A 242 15.93 -0.39 -3.40
C MET A 242 16.66 0.44 -4.46
N PRO A 243 16.43 1.76 -4.60
CA PRO A 243 17.18 2.57 -5.57
C PRO A 243 18.68 2.58 -5.29
N LEU A 244 19.07 2.65 -4.02
CA LEU A 244 20.47 2.63 -3.60
C LEU A 244 21.11 1.25 -3.80
N PHE A 245 20.33 0.18 -3.64
CA PHE A 245 20.81 -1.18 -3.90
C PHE A 245 20.99 -1.44 -5.40
N VAL A 246 20.11 -0.93 -6.24
CA VAL A 246 20.30 -0.94 -7.71
C VAL A 246 21.56 -0.16 -8.07
N GLN A 247 21.77 1.04 -7.50
CA GLN A 247 22.98 1.85 -7.69
C GLN A 247 24.26 1.12 -7.24
N GLU A 248 24.18 0.32 -6.14
CA GLU A 248 25.31 -0.52 -5.68
C GLU A 248 25.69 -1.59 -6.72
N LEU A 249 24.69 -2.20 -7.37
CA LEU A 249 24.90 -3.32 -8.30
C LEU A 249 25.34 -2.89 -9.70
N VAL A 250 24.85 -1.75 -10.20
CA VAL A 250 25.10 -1.31 -11.59
C VAL A 250 26.07 -0.14 -11.67
N GLY A 251 26.41 0.48 -10.54
CA GLY A 251 27.20 1.70 -10.48
C GLY A 251 26.39 2.96 -10.89
N ASP A 252 27.09 4.06 -11.03
CA ASP A 252 26.50 5.31 -11.52
C ASP A 252 26.43 5.25 -13.05
N THR A 253 25.23 5.20 -13.57
CA THR A 253 24.93 5.10 -15.01
C THR A 253 23.83 6.08 -15.38
N ASP A 254 23.84 6.58 -16.62
CA ASP A 254 22.83 7.49 -17.15
C ASP A 254 21.42 6.89 -17.21
N ARG A 255 21.29 5.56 -16.96
CA ARG A 255 20.02 4.83 -16.96
C ARG A 255 19.60 4.33 -15.57
N LEU A 256 20.17 4.87 -14.51
CA LEU A 256 19.96 4.36 -13.15
C LEU A 256 18.49 4.42 -12.72
N ALA A 257 17.82 5.54 -12.96
CA ALA A 257 16.42 5.69 -12.57
C ALA A 257 15.50 4.77 -13.39
N THR A 258 15.77 4.55 -14.67
CA THR A 258 15.05 3.58 -15.50
C THR A 258 15.22 2.15 -14.96
N LEU A 259 16.43 1.75 -14.57
CA LEU A 259 16.68 0.42 -14.00
C LEU A 259 15.94 0.23 -12.67
N VAL A 260 15.92 1.24 -11.81
CA VAL A 260 15.08 1.24 -10.60
C VAL A 260 13.60 1.11 -10.97
N GLY A 261 13.13 1.87 -11.96
CA GLY A 261 11.77 1.81 -12.47
C GLY A 261 11.38 0.41 -12.95
N VAL A 262 12.24 -0.25 -13.73
CA VAL A 262 12.06 -1.64 -14.21
C VAL A 262 11.94 -2.61 -13.02
N THR A 263 12.81 -2.47 -12.03
CA THR A 263 12.82 -3.31 -10.83
C THR A 263 11.50 -3.21 -10.05
N LEU A 264 10.98 -2.00 -9.88
CA LEU A 264 9.73 -1.75 -9.17
C LEU A 264 8.50 -2.15 -10.02
N ALA A 265 8.55 -1.89 -11.33
CA ALA A 265 7.50 -2.30 -12.26
C ALA A 265 7.33 -3.82 -12.29
N ALA A 266 8.42 -4.58 -12.34
CA ALA A 266 8.38 -6.04 -12.27
C ALA A 266 7.66 -6.54 -11.00
N SER A 267 7.94 -5.90 -9.84
CA SER A 267 7.25 -6.21 -8.59
C SER A 267 5.75 -5.91 -8.66
N GLY A 268 5.36 -4.75 -9.20
CA GLY A 268 3.96 -4.34 -9.30
C GLY A 268 3.14 -5.21 -10.26
N VAL A 269 3.68 -5.51 -11.44
CA VAL A 269 3.04 -6.41 -12.42
C VAL A 269 2.82 -7.80 -11.83
N LEU A 270 3.87 -8.37 -11.25
CA LEU A 270 3.78 -9.70 -10.66
C LEU A 270 2.92 -9.73 -9.38
N ALA A 271 2.79 -8.60 -8.64
CA ALA A 271 1.83 -8.49 -7.54
C ALA A 271 0.38 -8.58 -8.03
N ALA A 272 0.04 -7.94 -9.14
CA ALA A 272 -1.29 -8.07 -9.74
C ALA A 272 -1.57 -9.51 -10.20
N VAL A 273 -0.60 -10.16 -10.85
CA VAL A 273 -0.70 -11.57 -11.25
C VAL A 273 -0.86 -12.48 -10.01
N GLY A 274 -0.05 -12.26 -8.98
CA GLY A 274 -0.10 -13.00 -7.73
C GLY A 274 -1.42 -12.85 -6.99
N ALA A 275 -1.98 -11.64 -6.94
CA ALA A 275 -3.28 -11.38 -6.33
C ALA A 275 -4.40 -12.19 -7.01
N LEU A 276 -4.38 -12.28 -8.35
CA LEU A 276 -5.36 -13.05 -9.12
C LEU A 276 -5.11 -14.56 -9.01
N ALA A 277 -3.88 -15.01 -9.22
CA ALA A 277 -3.53 -16.42 -9.25
C ALA A 277 -3.66 -17.08 -7.88
N LEU A 278 -3.01 -16.49 -6.86
CA LEU A 278 -3.06 -16.99 -5.49
C LEU A 278 -4.43 -16.78 -4.84
N GLY A 279 -5.15 -15.69 -5.20
CA GLY A 279 -6.53 -15.48 -4.77
C GLY A 279 -7.46 -16.62 -5.23
N ARG A 280 -7.45 -16.96 -6.53
CA ARG A 280 -8.23 -18.09 -7.06
C ARG A 280 -7.81 -19.43 -6.47
N LEU A 281 -6.51 -19.61 -6.27
CA LEU A 281 -6.00 -20.84 -5.67
C LEU A 281 -6.41 -20.97 -4.19
N ALA A 282 -6.50 -19.84 -3.47
CA ALA A 282 -6.96 -19.81 -2.09
C ALA A 282 -8.38 -20.31 -1.90
N ASP A 283 -9.26 -20.09 -2.89
CA ASP A 283 -10.63 -20.61 -2.88
C ASP A 283 -10.67 -22.16 -2.97
N ARG A 284 -9.64 -22.78 -3.58
CA ARG A 284 -9.55 -24.24 -3.74
C ARG A 284 -8.79 -24.93 -2.63
N VAL A 285 -7.64 -24.38 -2.22
CA VAL A 285 -6.74 -25.06 -1.26
C VAL A 285 -6.84 -24.48 0.17
N GLY A 286 -7.59 -23.40 0.33
CA GLY A 286 -7.82 -22.71 1.61
C GLY A 286 -6.85 -21.54 1.86
N GLN A 287 -7.37 -20.48 2.45
CA GLN A 287 -6.65 -19.22 2.70
C GLN A 287 -5.36 -19.39 3.51
N GLN A 288 -5.37 -20.29 4.51
CA GLN A 288 -4.22 -20.49 5.39
C GLN A 288 -3.00 -21.08 4.66
N ARG A 289 -3.22 -22.01 3.73
CA ARG A 289 -2.11 -22.59 2.93
C ARG A 289 -1.50 -21.53 2.02
N ILE A 290 -2.34 -20.72 1.40
CA ILE A 290 -1.85 -19.62 0.54
C ILE A 290 -1.11 -18.57 1.37
N LEU A 291 -1.57 -18.21 2.56
CA LEU A 291 -0.84 -17.33 3.47
C LEU A 291 0.56 -17.91 3.82
N ALA A 292 0.64 -19.22 4.11
CA ALA A 292 1.93 -19.85 4.38
C ALA A 292 2.86 -19.81 3.15
N TRP A 293 2.35 -20.11 1.95
CA TRP A 293 3.15 -20.05 0.73
C TRP A 293 3.56 -18.63 0.37
N ALA A 294 2.67 -17.65 0.56
CA ALA A 294 2.95 -16.24 0.29
C ALA A 294 4.04 -15.69 1.22
N MET A 295 3.95 -16.01 2.51
CA MET A 295 4.98 -15.60 3.49
C MET A 295 6.33 -16.26 3.22
N LEU A 296 6.36 -17.59 2.99
CA LEU A 296 7.60 -18.32 2.74
C LEU A 296 8.22 -17.93 1.40
N GLY A 297 7.41 -17.91 0.34
CA GLY A 297 7.89 -17.55 -1.00
C GLY A 297 8.35 -16.09 -1.06
N GLY A 298 7.65 -15.19 -0.37
CA GLY A 298 8.08 -13.80 -0.17
C GLY A 298 9.39 -13.71 0.58
N ALA A 299 9.55 -14.44 1.70
CA ALA A 299 10.79 -14.47 2.49
C ALA A 299 11.97 -14.97 1.65
N LEU A 300 11.81 -16.08 0.94
CA LEU A 300 12.83 -16.64 0.05
C LEU A 300 13.20 -15.68 -1.08
N SER A 301 12.19 -15.07 -1.72
CA SER A 301 12.42 -14.11 -2.81
C SER A 301 13.22 -12.91 -2.32
N VAL A 302 12.91 -12.36 -1.13
CA VAL A 302 13.64 -11.22 -0.56
C VAL A 302 15.02 -11.64 -0.07
N ALA A 303 15.18 -12.83 0.53
CA ALA A 303 16.48 -13.35 0.93
C ALA A 303 17.41 -13.55 -0.27
N LEU A 304 16.88 -14.09 -1.39
CA LEU A 304 17.64 -14.23 -2.62
C LEU A 304 18.03 -12.88 -3.23
N GLN A 305 17.20 -11.82 -3.10
CA GLN A 305 17.59 -10.46 -3.50
C GLN A 305 18.85 -10.00 -2.74
N ALA A 306 18.96 -10.28 -1.43
CA ALA A 306 20.13 -9.89 -0.64
C ALA A 306 21.43 -10.56 -1.13
N LEU A 307 21.32 -11.72 -1.75
CA LEU A 307 22.47 -12.50 -2.26
C LEU A 307 22.84 -12.14 -3.71
N THR A 308 22.03 -11.34 -4.41
CA THR A 308 22.29 -10.99 -5.81
C THR A 308 23.54 -10.11 -5.94
N ARG A 309 24.27 -10.34 -7.04
CA ARG A 309 25.47 -9.58 -7.43
C ARG A 309 25.32 -8.93 -8.81
N SER A 310 24.16 -9.09 -9.46
CA SER A 310 23.88 -8.55 -10.77
C SER A 310 22.41 -8.13 -10.89
N PHE A 311 22.10 -7.30 -11.89
CA PHE A 311 20.80 -6.67 -12.05
C PHE A 311 19.68 -7.66 -12.42
N ALA A 312 19.92 -8.57 -13.37
CA ALA A 312 18.87 -9.46 -13.89
C ALA A 312 18.26 -10.41 -12.82
N PRO A 313 19.05 -11.11 -11.97
CA PRO A 313 18.49 -11.87 -10.86
C PRO A 313 17.75 -11.00 -9.84
N LEU A 314 18.22 -9.76 -9.58
CA LEU A 314 17.51 -8.84 -8.70
C LEU A 314 16.09 -8.57 -9.20
N VAL A 315 15.93 -8.25 -10.48
CA VAL A 315 14.60 -8.01 -11.09
C VAL A 315 13.71 -9.24 -10.99
N ALA A 316 14.25 -10.44 -11.27
CA ALA A 316 13.51 -11.70 -11.19
C ALA A 316 13.01 -11.96 -9.75
N PHE A 317 13.88 -11.86 -8.75
CA PHE A 317 13.49 -12.09 -7.35
C PHE A 317 12.63 -10.95 -6.78
N ARG A 318 12.81 -9.72 -7.26
CA ARG A 318 11.92 -8.61 -6.91
C ARG A 318 10.51 -8.83 -7.44
N GLY A 319 10.39 -9.30 -8.67
CA GLY A 319 9.12 -9.75 -9.24
C GLY A 319 8.49 -10.89 -8.45
N GLY A 320 9.28 -11.89 -8.07
CA GLY A 320 8.84 -12.99 -7.20
C GLY A 320 8.28 -12.51 -5.86
N SER A 321 8.98 -11.57 -5.18
CA SER A 321 8.48 -10.98 -3.95
C SER A 321 7.17 -10.22 -4.15
N GLY A 322 7.01 -9.52 -5.29
CA GLY A 322 5.75 -8.89 -5.68
C GLY A 322 4.61 -9.90 -5.84
N PHE A 323 4.85 -11.01 -6.57
CA PHE A 323 3.86 -12.07 -6.76
C PHE A 323 3.30 -12.59 -5.43
N PHE A 324 4.17 -12.90 -4.49
CA PHE A 324 3.75 -13.37 -3.18
C PHE A 324 3.08 -12.28 -2.33
N ALA A 325 3.51 -11.03 -2.45
CA ALA A 325 2.87 -9.90 -1.75
C ALA A 325 1.41 -9.67 -2.21
N GLY A 326 1.13 -9.82 -3.52
CA GLY A 326 -0.23 -9.76 -4.05
C GLY A 326 -1.14 -10.84 -3.46
N GLY A 327 -0.66 -12.09 -3.40
CA GLY A 327 -1.38 -13.20 -2.78
C GLY A 327 -1.57 -13.04 -1.27
N LEU A 328 -0.59 -12.47 -0.58
CA LEU A 328 -0.68 -12.19 0.85
C LEU A 328 -1.80 -11.19 1.15
N ALA A 329 -1.87 -10.08 0.40
CA ALA A 329 -2.86 -9.03 0.62
C ALA A 329 -4.30 -9.55 0.42
N THR A 330 -4.55 -10.31 -0.65
CA THR A 330 -5.88 -10.88 -0.95
C THR A 330 -6.28 -11.93 0.07
N SER A 331 -5.38 -12.87 0.37
CA SER A 331 -5.69 -13.98 1.30
C SER A 331 -5.85 -13.52 2.74
N THR A 332 -5.11 -12.49 3.19
CA THR A 332 -5.26 -11.94 4.54
C THR A 332 -6.62 -11.26 4.70
N SER A 333 -7.02 -10.45 3.72
CA SER A 333 -8.33 -9.77 3.72
C SER A 333 -9.48 -10.78 3.71
N ALA A 334 -9.39 -11.84 2.90
CA ALA A 334 -10.39 -12.90 2.85
C ALA A 334 -10.45 -13.69 4.17
N ALA A 335 -9.30 -14.02 4.77
CA ALA A 335 -9.23 -14.73 6.04
C ALA A 335 -9.86 -13.93 7.20
N ILE A 336 -9.61 -12.62 7.27
CA ILE A 336 -10.25 -11.72 8.26
C ILE A 336 -11.77 -11.70 8.03
N GLY A 337 -12.23 -11.56 6.77
CA GLY A 337 -13.64 -11.54 6.43
C GLY A 337 -14.39 -12.85 6.76
N GLN A 338 -13.71 -14.00 6.69
CA GLN A 338 -14.26 -15.31 7.05
C GLN A 338 -14.26 -15.57 8.56
N LEU A 339 -13.26 -15.05 9.27
CA LEU A 339 -13.09 -15.28 10.71
C LEU A 339 -14.07 -14.46 11.56
N VAL A 340 -14.47 -13.27 11.08
CA VAL A 340 -15.20 -12.28 11.88
C VAL A 340 -16.66 -12.20 11.45
N PRO A 341 -17.63 -12.28 12.41
CA PRO A 341 -19.06 -12.09 12.12
C PRO A 341 -19.33 -10.76 11.39
N PRO A 342 -20.36 -10.69 10.53
CA PRO A 342 -20.66 -9.50 9.71
C PRO A 342 -20.73 -8.19 10.51
N GLU A 343 -21.29 -8.22 11.72
CA GLU A 343 -21.51 -7.06 12.59
C GLU A 343 -20.19 -6.46 13.12
N ARG A 344 -19.12 -7.27 13.18
CA ARG A 344 -17.81 -6.89 13.74
C ARG A 344 -16.73 -6.71 12.67
N ARG A 345 -17.02 -6.98 11.39
CA ARG A 345 -16.06 -6.87 10.29
C ARG A 345 -15.46 -5.49 10.19
N GLY A 346 -16.27 -4.44 10.35
CA GLY A 346 -15.78 -3.04 10.30
C GLY A 346 -14.69 -2.76 11.32
N ALA A 347 -14.86 -3.21 12.57
CA ALA A 347 -13.85 -3.05 13.63
C ALA A 347 -12.57 -3.86 13.31
N ALA A 348 -12.71 -5.10 12.85
CA ALA A 348 -11.57 -5.96 12.50
C ALA A 348 -10.74 -5.37 11.33
N PHE A 349 -11.39 -4.90 10.27
CA PHE A 349 -10.72 -4.22 9.16
C PHE A 349 -10.12 -2.89 9.59
N GLY A 350 -10.75 -2.16 10.54
CA GLY A 350 -10.18 -0.94 11.12
C GLY A 350 -8.86 -1.20 11.84
N VAL A 351 -8.79 -2.22 12.70
CA VAL A 351 -7.55 -2.61 13.39
C VAL A 351 -6.50 -3.11 12.41
N SER A 352 -6.92 -3.90 11.40
CA SER A 352 -6.04 -4.35 10.32
C SER A 352 -5.46 -3.17 9.52
N GLY A 353 -6.27 -2.15 9.24
CA GLY A 353 -5.83 -0.90 8.60
C GLY A 353 -4.83 -0.12 9.44
N SER A 354 -4.99 -0.10 10.77
CA SER A 354 -4.01 0.49 11.68
C SER A 354 -2.67 -0.26 11.65
N ALA A 355 -2.70 -1.60 11.63
CA ALA A 355 -1.50 -2.43 11.51
C ALA A 355 -0.80 -2.21 10.16
N PHE A 356 -1.56 -2.12 9.06
CA PHE A 356 -1.06 -1.75 7.74
C PHE A 356 -0.37 -0.39 7.76
N SER A 357 -1.00 0.62 8.37
CA SER A 357 -0.45 1.98 8.48
C SER A 357 0.82 2.05 9.33
N LEU A 358 0.88 1.27 10.43
CA LEU A 358 2.09 1.15 11.25
C LEU A 358 3.25 0.52 10.46
N GLY A 359 2.99 -0.55 9.70
CA GLY A 359 3.99 -1.15 8.82
C GLY A 359 4.48 -0.16 7.74
N ASN A 360 3.55 0.63 7.18
CA ASN A 360 3.85 1.65 6.18
C ASN A 360 4.68 2.82 6.74
N ALA A 361 4.52 3.17 8.01
CA ALA A 361 5.28 4.23 8.66
C ALA A 361 6.64 3.72 9.18
N LEU A 362 6.64 2.64 9.95
CA LEU A 362 7.87 2.13 10.60
C LEU A 362 8.83 1.46 9.61
N GLY A 363 8.30 0.83 8.55
CA GLY A 363 9.12 0.15 7.54
C GLY A 363 10.20 1.06 6.94
N PRO A 364 9.85 2.19 6.29
CA PRO A 364 10.84 3.06 5.67
C PRO A 364 11.83 3.68 6.67
N LEU A 365 11.36 4.04 7.87
CA LEU A 365 12.23 4.60 8.91
C LEU A 365 13.30 3.61 9.34
N LEU A 366 12.87 2.41 9.76
CA LEU A 366 13.80 1.38 10.22
C LEU A 366 14.65 0.83 9.08
N GLY A 367 14.08 0.75 7.87
CA GLY A 367 14.82 0.40 6.66
C GLY A 367 15.93 1.40 6.34
N GLY A 368 15.64 2.69 6.37
CA GLY A 368 16.63 3.75 6.14
C GLY A 368 17.74 3.77 7.19
N LEU A 369 17.38 3.68 8.48
CA LEU A 369 18.35 3.62 9.58
C LEU A 369 19.25 2.37 9.50
N LEU A 370 18.66 1.20 9.25
CA LEU A 370 19.43 -0.04 9.12
C LEU A 370 20.31 -0.03 7.86
N ALA A 371 19.84 0.56 6.76
CA ALA A 371 20.66 0.71 5.55
C ALA A 371 21.89 1.57 5.81
N ALA A 372 21.73 2.63 6.59
CA ALA A 372 22.86 3.49 6.98
C ALA A 372 23.86 2.79 7.89
N ALA A 373 23.39 1.95 8.83
CA ALA A 373 24.23 1.26 9.81
C ALA A 373 24.92 0.02 9.24
N ALA A 374 24.21 -0.77 8.40
CA ALA A 374 24.65 -2.11 7.98
C ALA A 374 24.50 -2.38 6.47
N GLY A 375 24.12 -1.37 5.71
CA GLY A 375 23.96 -1.43 4.24
C GLY A 375 22.62 -2.00 3.76
N PRO A 376 22.36 -1.90 2.44
CA PRO A 376 21.09 -2.31 1.82
C PRO A 376 20.76 -3.79 2.02
N ARG A 377 21.76 -4.66 2.02
CA ARG A 377 21.59 -6.12 2.18
C ARG A 377 21.03 -6.50 3.54
N ALA A 378 21.40 -5.76 4.61
CA ALA A 378 20.88 -5.99 5.95
C ALA A 378 19.36 -5.69 6.02
N VAL A 379 18.89 -4.69 5.27
CA VAL A 379 17.45 -4.37 5.19
C VAL A 379 16.68 -5.48 4.49
N LEU A 380 17.23 -6.03 3.40
CA LEU A 380 16.64 -7.18 2.71
C LEU A 380 16.61 -8.41 3.65
N ALA A 381 17.66 -8.65 4.42
CA ALA A 381 17.68 -9.73 5.41
C ALA A 381 16.64 -9.53 6.53
N LEU A 382 16.48 -8.30 7.04
CA LEU A 382 15.43 -7.95 8.02
C LEU A 382 14.04 -8.19 7.44
N SER A 383 13.80 -7.77 6.20
CA SER A 383 12.52 -7.98 5.52
C SER A 383 12.22 -9.46 5.31
N ALA A 384 13.23 -10.24 4.91
CA ALA A 384 13.10 -11.69 4.77
C ALA A 384 12.80 -12.35 6.13
N ALA A 385 13.47 -11.93 7.20
CA ALA A 385 13.23 -12.42 8.56
C ALA A 385 11.81 -12.08 9.06
N ALA A 386 11.31 -10.87 8.78
CA ALA A 386 9.94 -10.48 9.11
C ALA A 386 8.90 -11.37 8.40
N LEU A 387 9.10 -11.67 7.11
CA LEU A 387 8.23 -12.57 6.36
C LEU A 387 8.35 -14.03 6.85
N ALA A 388 9.56 -14.49 7.19
CA ALA A 388 9.79 -15.82 7.75
C ALA A 388 9.11 -15.96 9.13
N LEU A 389 9.15 -14.93 9.97
CA LEU A 389 8.39 -14.87 11.22
C LEU A 389 6.88 -14.99 10.96
N GLY A 390 6.37 -14.27 9.93
CA GLY A 390 4.98 -14.39 9.49
C GLY A 390 4.62 -15.82 9.08
N TRP A 391 5.50 -16.51 8.36
CA TRP A 391 5.32 -17.92 7.99
C TRP A 391 5.24 -18.83 9.22
N LEU A 392 6.11 -18.64 10.22
CA LEU A 392 6.05 -19.39 11.47
C LEU A 392 4.72 -19.16 12.21
N ILE A 393 4.23 -17.93 12.25
CA ILE A 393 2.91 -17.58 12.83
C ILE A 393 1.80 -18.35 12.12
N VAL A 394 1.79 -18.37 10.78
CA VAL A 394 0.78 -19.12 10.02
C VAL A 394 0.85 -20.61 10.30
N ARG A 395 2.04 -21.19 10.38
CA ARG A 395 2.22 -22.62 10.72
C ARG A 395 1.71 -22.95 12.11
N ALA A 396 1.96 -22.09 13.09
CA ALA A 396 1.42 -22.27 14.44
C ALA A 396 -0.12 -22.23 14.46
N LEU A 397 -0.74 -21.36 13.66
CA LEU A 397 -2.20 -21.33 13.49
C LEU A 397 -2.76 -22.60 12.84
N MET A 398 -2.06 -23.17 11.87
CA MET A 398 -2.47 -24.41 11.21
C MET A 398 -2.37 -25.63 12.13
N GLY A 399 -1.31 -25.71 12.93
CA GLY A 399 -1.09 -26.81 13.89
C GLY A 399 -2.17 -26.89 14.98
N GLN A 400 -2.62 -25.75 15.49
CA GLN A 400 -3.66 -25.70 16.53
C GLN A 400 -5.03 -26.23 16.05
N ARG A 401 -5.38 -26.05 14.76
CA ARG A 401 -6.62 -26.57 14.18
C ARG A 401 -6.58 -28.08 13.93
N ALA A 402 -5.41 -28.63 13.62
CA ALA A 402 -5.23 -30.06 13.44
C ALA A 402 -5.47 -30.81 14.77
N VAL A 403 -4.85 -30.33 15.85
CA VAL A 403 -5.01 -30.91 17.20
C VAL A 403 -6.45 -30.80 17.71
N GLY A 404 -7.14 -29.68 17.43
CA GLY A 404 -8.55 -29.49 17.82
C GLY A 404 -9.52 -30.43 17.10
N ARG A 405 -9.26 -30.80 15.83
CA ARG A 405 -10.07 -31.77 15.08
C ARG A 405 -9.88 -33.20 15.56
N GLU A 406 -8.65 -33.63 15.81
CA GLU A 406 -8.39 -34.97 16.37
C GLU A 406 -8.99 -35.16 17.78
N GLY A 407 -9.04 -34.08 18.58
CA GLY A 407 -9.69 -34.13 19.92
C GLY A 407 -11.18 -34.31 19.85
N VAL A 408 -11.86 -33.70 18.88
CA VAL A 408 -13.32 -33.84 18.68
C VAL A 408 -13.66 -35.20 18.10
N GLU A 409 -12.88 -35.72 17.14
CA GLU A 409 -13.11 -37.06 16.58
C GLU A 409 -12.88 -38.17 17.61
N ARG A 410 -11.86 -38.06 18.47
CA ARG A 410 -11.63 -39.03 19.58
C ARG A 410 -12.69 -38.95 20.68
N GLY A 411 -13.31 -37.77 20.89
CA GLY A 411 -14.44 -37.61 21.83
C GLY A 411 -15.73 -38.24 21.31
N SER A 412 -16.01 -38.16 19.99
CA SER A 412 -17.20 -38.72 19.36
C SER A 412 -17.18 -40.26 19.20
N VAL A 413 -16.00 -40.88 19.24
CA VAL A 413 -15.83 -42.34 19.16
C VAL A 413 -15.96 -43.00 20.54
N ARG A 414 -15.92 -42.20 21.64
CA ARG A 414 -16.05 -42.70 23.02
C ARG A 414 -17.43 -42.42 23.66
N ALA A 415 -18.32 -41.73 22.98
CA ALA A 415 -19.72 -41.54 23.36
C ALA A 415 -20.64 -42.43 22.48
#